data_b234afc8e27c41a905e03c64fff0b12c
#
_entry.id   b234afc8e27c41a905e03c64fff0b12c
#
_cell.length_a   1.000
_cell.length_b   1.000
_cell.length_c   1.000
_cell.angle_alpha   90.00
_cell.angle_beta   90.00
_cell.angle_gamma   90.00
#
_symmetry.space_group_name_H-M   'P 1'
#
loop_
_entity.id
_entity.type
_entity.pdbx_description
1 polymer ?
#
loop_
_entity_poly.entity_id
_entity_poly.type
_entity_poly.pdbx_seq_one_letter_code
_entity_poly.pdbx_strand_id
1 'polypeptide(L)'
;MYQKIIELLRIHGYMKNDTETGPCYVKNINGRNKCVFVIFDKNPDGSSILEEDLYHLEDHARQLFGMDCAVLTLILSQDDKPVFLDPKDQFDDLYGPLSIVLAQNEASQAGQESEIEVKDNKSVKDFWKSLYQYKATLLIFTANLICFILTETYGDKIYDSFACNAYRVKKLHEYYRLFTSNYLHFGWDHFFNNMAVFLILGSSLEKVIGSVRYVILYTGAGIAGSIISVAYYSMIGQDVLSAGASGAIFGLVGALAAIFLFCKEQRQRFDGFGIFLMIAGSLYHGFQSGTTDNAAHIGGCIAGFIL
;
A
#
# COMPACT_ATOMS: atom_id res chain seq x y z
N MET A 1 -6.65 -29.40 -6.94
CA MET A 1 -6.24 -28.11 -7.55
C MET A 1 -7.05 -27.76 -8.78
N TYR A 2 -7.12 -28.55 -9.83
CA TYR A 2 -7.84 -28.29 -11.08
C TYR A 2 -9.26 -27.75 -10.88
N GLN A 3 -10.12 -28.45 -10.11
CA GLN A 3 -11.50 -28.03 -9.86
C GLN A 3 -11.63 -26.66 -9.18
N LYS A 4 -10.73 -26.33 -8.26
CA LYS A 4 -10.72 -25.02 -7.58
C LYS A 4 -10.36 -23.88 -8.53
N ILE A 5 -9.43 -24.12 -9.46
CA ILE A 5 -9.06 -23.16 -10.50
C ILE A 5 -10.23 -22.94 -11.47
N ILE A 6 -10.90 -24.00 -11.89
CA ILE A 6 -12.07 -23.90 -12.76
C ILE A 6 -13.22 -23.11 -12.10
N GLU A 7 -13.47 -23.36 -10.82
CA GLU A 7 -14.48 -22.64 -10.06
C GLU A 7 -14.12 -21.15 -9.92
N LEU A 8 -12.84 -20.84 -9.66
CA LEU A 8 -12.34 -19.48 -9.62
C LEU A 8 -12.51 -18.76 -10.95
N LEU A 9 -12.15 -19.38 -12.08
CA LEU A 9 -12.33 -18.81 -13.40
C LEU A 9 -13.83 -18.50 -13.66
N ARG A 10 -14.72 -19.41 -13.27
CA ARG A 10 -16.17 -19.22 -13.38
C ARG A 10 -16.67 -18.04 -12.54
N ILE A 11 -16.21 -17.91 -11.29
CA ILE A 11 -16.55 -16.78 -10.39
C ILE A 11 -16.10 -15.45 -11.00
N HIS A 12 -14.94 -15.43 -11.67
CA HIS A 12 -14.42 -14.24 -12.35
C HIS A 12 -15.02 -14.01 -13.75
N GLY A 13 -16.07 -14.76 -14.13
CA GLY A 13 -16.84 -14.54 -15.36
C GLY A 13 -16.22 -15.15 -16.61
N TYR A 14 -15.28 -16.10 -16.46
CA TYR A 14 -14.78 -16.89 -17.58
C TYR A 14 -15.73 -18.04 -17.87
N MET A 15 -16.14 -18.17 -19.11
CA MET A 15 -17.05 -19.24 -19.58
C MET A 15 -16.27 -20.33 -20.28
N LYS A 16 -16.61 -21.59 -19.95
CA LYS A 16 -16.01 -22.75 -20.60
C LYS A 16 -16.38 -22.78 -22.09
N ASN A 17 -15.39 -23.03 -22.93
CA ASN A 17 -15.53 -23.27 -24.35
C ASN A 17 -14.74 -24.54 -24.71
N ASP A 18 -15.39 -25.50 -25.34
CA ASP A 18 -14.74 -26.74 -25.76
C ASP A 18 -14.17 -26.55 -27.16
N THR A 19 -12.86 -26.69 -27.32
CA THR A 19 -12.14 -26.56 -28.58
C THR A 19 -11.53 -27.89 -28.99
N GLU A 20 -11.06 -28.01 -30.24
CA GLU A 20 -10.38 -29.21 -30.73
C GLU A 20 -9.10 -29.55 -29.92
N THR A 21 -8.48 -28.53 -29.36
CA THR A 21 -7.27 -28.65 -28.52
C THR A 21 -7.59 -28.86 -27.03
N GLY A 22 -8.89 -28.96 -26.67
CA GLY A 22 -9.33 -29.13 -25.30
C GLY A 22 -10.15 -27.95 -24.75
N PRO A 23 -10.58 -28.04 -23.48
CA PRO A 23 -11.41 -27.00 -22.88
C PRO A 23 -10.58 -25.74 -22.59
N CYS A 24 -11.05 -24.60 -23.00
CA CYS A 24 -10.55 -23.30 -22.61
C CYS A 24 -11.63 -22.46 -21.90
N TYR A 25 -11.22 -21.41 -21.20
CA TYR A 25 -12.12 -20.52 -20.46
C TYR A 25 -11.96 -19.10 -21.00
N VAL A 26 -13.06 -18.52 -21.52
CA VAL A 26 -13.02 -17.26 -22.25
C VAL A 26 -13.87 -16.21 -21.56
N LYS A 27 -13.35 -14.99 -21.50
CA LYS A 27 -14.03 -13.78 -21.02
C LYS A 27 -13.79 -12.63 -21.98
N ASN A 28 -14.85 -11.91 -22.32
CA ASN A 28 -14.72 -10.68 -23.12
C ASN A 28 -14.66 -9.45 -22.18
N ILE A 29 -13.65 -8.64 -22.34
CA ILE A 29 -13.47 -7.39 -21.60
C ILE A 29 -13.24 -6.26 -22.60
N ASN A 30 -14.17 -5.31 -22.65
CA ASN A 30 -14.08 -4.13 -23.53
C ASN A 30 -13.82 -4.48 -25.02
N GLY A 31 -14.46 -5.55 -25.51
CA GLY A 31 -14.33 -5.99 -26.90
C GLY A 31 -13.11 -6.87 -27.19
N ARG A 32 -12.25 -7.14 -26.20
CA ARG A 32 -11.12 -8.07 -26.31
C ARG A 32 -11.43 -9.37 -25.59
N ASN A 33 -11.08 -10.49 -26.21
CA ASN A 33 -11.20 -11.80 -25.59
C ASN A 33 -9.95 -12.13 -24.79
N LYS A 34 -10.16 -12.67 -23.59
CA LYS A 34 -9.12 -13.29 -22.76
C LYS A 34 -9.42 -14.79 -22.68
N CYS A 35 -8.46 -15.62 -23.02
CA CYS A 35 -8.58 -17.07 -23.03
C CYS A 35 -7.62 -17.69 -22.03
N VAL A 36 -8.10 -18.59 -21.19
CA VAL A 36 -7.30 -19.31 -20.19
C VAL A 36 -7.36 -20.80 -20.48
N PHE A 37 -6.22 -21.42 -20.72
CA PHE A 37 -6.07 -22.86 -20.74
C PHE A 37 -5.57 -23.36 -19.39
N VAL A 38 -6.12 -24.51 -18.94
CA VAL A 38 -5.64 -25.20 -17.74
C VAL A 38 -5.27 -26.62 -18.16
N ILE A 39 -3.99 -26.87 -18.25
CA ILE A 39 -3.44 -28.13 -18.77
C ILE A 39 -2.56 -28.81 -17.74
N PHE A 40 -2.24 -30.07 -17.92
CA PHE A 40 -1.28 -30.81 -17.11
C PHE A 40 0.07 -30.81 -17.82
N ASP A 41 1.15 -30.96 -17.03
CA ASP A 41 2.55 -31.03 -17.51
C ASP A 41 2.88 -32.25 -18.37
N LYS A 42 1.99 -33.24 -18.36
CA LYS A 42 2.11 -34.47 -19.16
C LYS A 42 0.88 -34.71 -20.00
N ASN A 43 1.12 -35.18 -21.20
CA ASN A 43 0.08 -35.67 -22.09
C ASN A 43 -0.49 -37.02 -21.57
N PRO A 44 -1.67 -37.45 -22.07
CA PRO A 44 -2.28 -38.74 -21.68
C PRO A 44 -1.41 -39.96 -21.94
N ASP A 45 -0.44 -39.86 -22.84
CA ASP A 45 0.56 -40.91 -23.16
C ASP A 45 1.80 -40.89 -22.24
N GLY A 46 1.86 -39.91 -21.31
CA GLY A 46 2.96 -39.75 -20.37
C GLY A 46 4.11 -38.88 -20.87
N SER A 47 4.08 -38.39 -22.13
CA SER A 47 5.07 -37.46 -22.66
C SER A 47 4.93 -36.08 -22.02
N SER A 48 6.04 -35.33 -21.86
CA SER A 48 6.02 -33.95 -21.40
C SER A 48 5.48 -33.03 -22.48
N ILE A 49 4.74 -31.99 -22.08
CA ILE A 49 4.29 -30.94 -22.98
C ILE A 49 5.52 -30.15 -23.45
N LEU A 50 5.63 -29.92 -24.76
CA LEU A 50 6.69 -29.15 -25.39
C LEU A 50 6.27 -27.70 -25.61
N GLU A 51 7.24 -26.81 -25.76
CA GLU A 51 6.97 -25.39 -26.09
C GLU A 51 6.15 -25.24 -27.39
N GLU A 52 6.37 -26.11 -28.37
CA GLU A 52 5.59 -26.13 -29.62
C GLU A 52 4.09 -26.36 -29.37
N ASP A 53 3.75 -27.25 -28.42
CA ASP A 53 2.36 -27.52 -28.05
C ASP A 53 1.68 -26.26 -27.49
N LEU A 54 2.41 -25.45 -26.73
CA LEU A 54 1.91 -24.21 -26.16
C LEU A 54 1.68 -23.15 -27.23
N TYR A 55 2.59 -23.01 -28.21
CA TYR A 55 2.39 -22.12 -29.35
C TYR A 55 1.15 -22.53 -30.17
N HIS A 56 0.90 -23.82 -30.35
CA HIS A 56 -0.29 -24.31 -31.03
C HIS A 56 -1.58 -23.95 -30.27
N LEU A 57 -1.60 -24.02 -28.95
CA LEU A 57 -2.72 -23.60 -28.13
C LEU A 57 -3.00 -22.09 -28.27
N GLU A 58 -1.97 -21.26 -28.25
CA GLU A 58 -2.08 -19.81 -28.42
C GLU A 58 -2.60 -19.44 -29.82
N ASP A 59 -2.02 -20.02 -30.85
CA ASP A 59 -2.42 -19.76 -32.25
C ASP A 59 -3.87 -20.18 -32.47
N HIS A 60 -4.27 -21.33 -31.95
CA HIS A 60 -5.62 -21.82 -32.06
C HIS A 60 -6.62 -20.89 -31.33
N ALA A 61 -6.26 -20.39 -30.14
CA ALA A 61 -7.08 -19.42 -29.43
C ALA A 61 -7.23 -18.11 -30.20
N ARG A 62 -6.15 -17.60 -30.84
CA ARG A 62 -6.19 -16.39 -31.64
C ARG A 62 -7.03 -16.56 -32.91
N GLN A 63 -7.00 -17.74 -33.52
CA GLN A 63 -7.87 -18.06 -34.67
C GLN A 63 -9.36 -18.09 -34.30
N LEU A 64 -9.71 -18.66 -33.15
CA LEU A 64 -11.10 -18.78 -32.71
C LEU A 64 -11.68 -17.50 -32.12
N PHE A 65 -10.90 -16.75 -31.35
CA PHE A 65 -11.38 -15.63 -30.53
C PHE A 65 -10.84 -14.27 -30.97
N GLY A 66 -10.08 -14.22 -32.08
CA GLY A 66 -9.52 -13.01 -32.68
C GLY A 66 -8.02 -12.84 -32.39
N MET A 67 -7.31 -12.20 -33.34
CA MET A 67 -5.87 -11.98 -33.27
C MET A 67 -5.42 -11.17 -32.03
N ASP A 68 -6.32 -10.36 -31.46
CA ASP A 68 -6.10 -9.58 -30.23
C ASP A 68 -6.42 -10.37 -28.94
N CYS A 69 -6.71 -11.67 -29.06
CA CYS A 69 -7.02 -12.52 -27.90
C CYS A 69 -5.78 -12.66 -27.02
N ALA A 70 -5.92 -12.29 -25.75
CA ALA A 70 -4.91 -12.59 -24.73
C ALA A 70 -5.05 -14.05 -24.30
N VAL A 71 -3.94 -14.77 -24.23
CA VAL A 71 -3.94 -16.19 -23.86
C VAL A 71 -3.05 -16.39 -22.63
N LEU A 72 -3.62 -17.03 -21.60
CA LEU A 72 -2.91 -17.49 -20.40
C LEU A 72 -2.96 -19.00 -20.36
N THR A 73 -1.82 -19.66 -20.28
CA THR A 73 -1.75 -21.10 -20.08
C THR A 73 -1.27 -21.42 -18.68
N LEU A 74 -2.10 -22.12 -17.91
CA LEU A 74 -1.79 -22.63 -16.58
C LEU A 74 -1.38 -24.09 -16.69
N ILE A 75 -0.11 -24.39 -16.43
CA ILE A 75 0.42 -25.74 -16.45
C ILE A 75 0.42 -26.28 -15.02
N LEU A 76 -0.31 -27.38 -14.79
CA LEU A 76 -0.43 -28.04 -13.51
C LEU A 76 0.49 -29.26 -13.50
N SER A 77 1.52 -29.25 -12.64
CA SER A 77 2.35 -30.41 -12.36
C SER A 77 1.85 -31.16 -11.13
N GLN A 78 2.12 -32.48 -11.08
CA GLN A 78 1.89 -33.28 -9.87
C GLN A 78 2.98 -33.07 -8.82
N ASP A 79 4.20 -32.77 -9.25
CA ASP A 79 5.41 -32.74 -8.42
C ASP A 79 5.97 -31.33 -8.20
N ASP A 80 5.60 -30.35 -9.04
CA ASP A 80 6.13 -28.99 -9.02
C ASP A 80 5.04 -27.92 -8.86
N LYS A 81 5.50 -26.70 -8.60
CA LYS A 81 4.61 -25.51 -8.56
C LYS A 81 4.03 -25.24 -9.95
N PRO A 82 2.73 -24.89 -10.04
CA PRO A 82 2.15 -24.55 -11.31
C PRO A 82 2.87 -23.36 -11.95
N VAL A 83 3.21 -23.50 -13.22
CA VAL A 83 3.89 -22.48 -14.00
C VAL A 83 2.85 -21.67 -14.75
N PHE A 84 2.96 -20.34 -14.62
CA PHE A 84 2.18 -19.39 -15.39
C PHE A 84 2.99 -18.97 -16.60
N LEU A 85 2.46 -19.18 -17.79
CA LEU A 85 2.99 -18.59 -19.01
C LEU A 85 2.08 -17.44 -19.40
N ASP A 86 2.50 -16.21 -19.07
CA ASP A 86 1.74 -15.00 -19.31
C ASP A 86 2.45 -14.10 -20.30
N PRO A 87 1.78 -13.66 -21.36
CA PRO A 87 2.23 -12.52 -22.14
C PRO A 87 1.91 -11.21 -21.42
N LYS A 88 2.76 -10.82 -20.46
CA LYS A 88 2.89 -9.48 -19.88
C LYS A 88 1.55 -8.77 -19.53
N ASP A 89 1.19 -8.78 -18.26
CA ASP A 89 0.23 -7.86 -17.61
C ASP A 89 -1.22 -7.87 -18.13
N GLN A 90 -1.65 -8.91 -18.86
CA GLN A 90 -2.99 -8.95 -19.44
C GLN A 90 -4.04 -9.66 -18.56
N PHE A 91 -3.62 -10.31 -17.46
CA PHE A 91 -4.48 -11.11 -16.58
C PHE A 91 -4.44 -10.67 -15.11
N ASP A 92 -4.24 -9.38 -14.83
CA ASP A 92 -4.16 -8.81 -13.48
C ASP A 92 -5.37 -9.17 -12.62
N ASP A 93 -6.55 -9.33 -13.25
CA ASP A 93 -7.79 -9.74 -12.59
C ASP A 93 -7.77 -11.17 -12.04
N LEU A 94 -6.86 -12.03 -12.51
CA LEU A 94 -6.74 -13.43 -12.09
C LEU A 94 -5.52 -13.70 -11.19
N TYR A 95 -4.43 -12.94 -11.30
CA TYR A 95 -3.18 -13.25 -10.58
C TYR A 95 -3.34 -13.31 -9.07
N GLY A 96 -3.97 -12.32 -8.46
CA GLY A 96 -4.23 -12.30 -7.03
C GLY A 96 -5.06 -13.49 -6.56
N PRO A 97 -6.24 -13.73 -7.13
CA PRO A 97 -7.08 -14.88 -6.81
C PRO A 97 -6.43 -16.23 -7.06
N LEU A 98 -5.70 -16.40 -8.17
CA LEU A 98 -4.97 -17.65 -8.48
C LEU A 98 -3.86 -17.92 -7.47
N SER A 99 -3.08 -16.91 -7.07
CA SER A 99 -2.01 -17.08 -6.08
C SER A 99 -2.56 -17.56 -4.73
N ILE A 100 -3.76 -17.10 -4.33
CA ILE A 100 -4.43 -17.57 -3.10
C ILE A 100 -4.81 -19.04 -3.20
N VAL A 101 -5.42 -19.46 -4.33
CA VAL A 101 -5.81 -20.86 -4.55
C VAL A 101 -4.59 -21.79 -4.56
N LEU A 102 -3.48 -21.34 -5.14
CA LEU A 102 -2.23 -22.10 -5.19
C LEU A 102 -1.60 -22.24 -3.81
N ALA A 103 -1.51 -21.16 -3.05
CA ALA A 103 -0.99 -21.17 -1.68
C ALA A 103 -1.83 -22.07 -0.74
N GLN A 104 -3.15 -22.08 -0.89
CA GLN A 104 -4.04 -22.98 -0.16
C GLN A 104 -3.85 -24.45 -0.50
N ASN A 105 -3.46 -24.76 -1.74
CA ASN A 105 -3.20 -26.13 -2.17
C ASN A 105 -1.85 -26.64 -1.66
N GLU A 106 -0.81 -25.80 -1.64
CA GLU A 106 0.50 -26.13 -1.03
C GLU A 106 0.32 -26.45 0.47
N ALA A 107 -0.48 -25.67 1.19
CA ALA A 107 -0.80 -25.92 2.60
C ALA A 107 -1.58 -27.23 2.82
N SER A 108 -2.41 -27.65 1.84
CA SER A 108 -3.20 -28.89 1.93
C SER A 108 -2.40 -30.14 1.64
N GLN A 109 -1.34 -30.06 0.82
CA GLN A 109 -0.45 -31.20 0.53
C GLN A 109 0.58 -31.43 1.66
N ALA A 110 0.96 -30.39 2.38
CA ALA A 110 1.85 -30.49 3.54
C ALA A 110 1.15 -31.03 4.82
N GLY A 111 -0.15 -31.27 4.80
CA GLY A 111 -0.98 -31.53 5.97
C GLY A 111 -1.97 -32.68 5.84
N GLN A 112 -1.66 -33.79 5.15
CA GLN A 112 -2.38 -35.06 5.39
C GLN A 112 -1.75 -35.75 6.60
N GLU A 113 -2.13 -35.30 7.76
CA GLU A 113 -2.30 -35.96 9.06
C GLU A 113 -2.18 -34.93 10.17
N SER A 114 -3.28 -34.24 10.47
CA SER A 114 -3.72 -33.84 11.81
C SER A 114 -4.70 -32.65 11.76
N GLU A 115 -5.90 -32.93 12.23
CA GLU A 115 -6.86 -32.04 12.88
C GLU A 115 -7.30 -30.74 12.18
N ILE A 116 -8.49 -30.80 11.59
CA ILE A 116 -9.20 -29.72 10.87
C ILE A 116 -9.77 -28.62 11.81
N GLU A 117 -9.56 -28.66 13.11
CA GLU A 117 -10.23 -27.75 14.05
C GLU A 117 -9.37 -26.58 14.61
N VAL A 118 -8.08 -26.46 14.27
CA VAL A 118 -7.19 -25.43 14.87
C VAL A 118 -6.68 -24.37 13.88
N LYS A 119 -6.88 -24.52 12.56
CA LYS A 119 -6.25 -23.63 11.56
C LYS A 119 -6.90 -22.26 11.39
N ASP A 120 -8.21 -22.13 11.60
CA ASP A 120 -8.91 -20.84 11.43
C ASP A 120 -8.50 -19.81 12.49
N ASN A 121 -8.26 -20.28 13.70
CA ASN A 121 -7.86 -19.44 14.83
C ASN A 121 -6.38 -18.98 14.78
N LYS A 122 -5.50 -19.71 14.09
CA LYS A 122 -4.08 -19.37 13.98
C LYS A 122 -3.84 -18.30 12.92
N SER A 123 -4.51 -18.39 11.77
CA SER A 123 -4.44 -17.41 10.70
C SER A 123 -4.95 -16.03 11.16
N VAL A 124 -6.07 -15.98 11.86
CA VAL A 124 -6.63 -14.75 12.44
C VAL A 124 -5.70 -14.19 13.54
N LYS A 125 -5.14 -15.04 14.40
CA LYS A 125 -4.18 -14.60 15.43
C LYS A 125 -2.89 -14.06 14.82
N ASP A 126 -2.37 -14.70 13.77
CA ASP A 126 -1.15 -14.26 13.09
C ASP A 126 -1.40 -12.94 12.33
N PHE A 127 -2.58 -12.74 11.75
CA PHE A 127 -3.01 -11.47 11.18
C PHE A 127 -3.04 -10.36 12.23
N TRP A 128 -3.71 -10.58 13.37
CA TRP A 128 -3.76 -9.60 14.46
C TRP A 128 -2.38 -9.33 15.07
N LYS A 129 -1.54 -10.36 15.19
CA LYS A 129 -0.15 -10.22 15.63
C LYS A 129 0.68 -9.39 14.63
N SER A 130 0.45 -9.58 13.33
CA SER A 130 1.07 -8.76 12.28
C SER A 130 0.62 -7.30 12.36
N LEU A 131 -0.68 -7.04 12.55
CA LEU A 131 -1.20 -5.68 12.74
C LEU A 131 -0.68 -5.02 14.02
N TYR A 132 -0.52 -5.80 15.09
CA TYR A 132 -0.05 -5.28 16.38
C TYR A 132 1.38 -4.72 16.33
N GLN A 133 2.19 -5.13 15.35
CA GLN A 133 3.52 -4.55 15.12
C GLN A 133 3.45 -3.07 14.72
N TYR A 134 2.32 -2.63 14.16
CA TYR A 134 2.09 -1.28 13.63
C TYR A 134 1.01 -0.54 14.41
N LYS A 135 0.83 -0.89 15.68
CA LYS A 135 -0.28 -0.37 16.51
C LYS A 135 -0.25 1.15 16.66
N ALA A 136 0.92 1.77 16.74
CA ALA A 136 1.03 3.22 16.86
C ALA A 136 0.76 3.90 15.51
N THR A 137 1.23 3.34 14.40
CA THR A 137 0.89 3.83 13.05
C THR A 137 -0.63 3.74 12.81
N LEU A 138 -1.25 2.62 13.16
CA LEU A 138 -2.70 2.44 13.02
C LEU A 138 -3.49 3.40 13.93
N LEU A 139 -3.03 3.62 15.17
CA LEU A 139 -3.66 4.54 16.10
C LEU A 139 -3.60 6.00 15.58
N ILE A 140 -2.42 6.43 15.12
CA ILE A 140 -2.22 7.77 14.57
C ILE A 140 -3.03 7.94 13.27
N PHE A 141 -3.04 6.94 12.39
CA PHE A 141 -3.87 6.95 11.19
C PHE A 141 -5.35 7.10 11.53
N THR A 142 -5.84 6.31 12.49
CA THR A 142 -7.24 6.37 12.94
C THR A 142 -7.58 7.74 13.52
N ALA A 143 -6.68 8.35 14.31
CA ALA A 143 -6.86 9.69 14.84
C ALA A 143 -6.96 10.73 13.70
N ASN A 144 -6.08 10.67 12.71
CA ASN A 144 -6.14 11.55 11.53
C ASN A 144 -7.43 11.36 10.74
N LEU A 145 -7.88 10.10 10.55
CA LEU A 145 -9.12 9.80 9.85
C LEU A 145 -10.35 10.35 10.59
N ILE A 146 -10.40 10.17 11.91
CA ILE A 146 -11.50 10.73 12.73
C ILE A 146 -11.51 12.26 12.64
N CYS A 147 -10.36 12.91 12.80
CA CYS A 147 -10.25 14.36 12.68
C CYS A 147 -10.65 14.85 11.28
N PHE A 148 -10.26 14.10 10.23
CA PHE A 148 -10.64 14.42 8.85
C PHE A 148 -12.16 14.32 8.64
N ILE A 149 -12.81 13.25 9.11
CA ILE A 149 -14.28 13.12 9.05
C ILE A 149 -14.97 14.27 9.80
N LEU A 150 -14.44 14.68 10.95
CA LEU A 150 -14.97 15.82 11.70
C LEU A 150 -14.79 17.14 10.92
N THR A 151 -13.65 17.36 10.26
CA THR A 151 -13.46 18.56 9.43
C THR A 151 -14.37 18.58 8.22
N GLU A 152 -14.58 17.46 7.54
CA GLU A 152 -15.53 17.37 6.42
C GLU A 152 -16.99 17.58 6.87
N THR A 153 -17.32 17.19 8.11
CA THR A 153 -18.70 17.29 8.64
C THR A 153 -19.01 18.70 9.17
N TYR A 154 -18.08 19.31 9.91
CA TYR A 154 -18.30 20.57 10.62
C TYR A 154 -17.58 21.78 9.99
N GLY A 155 -16.73 21.55 8.99
CA GLY A 155 -16.07 22.57 8.18
C GLY A 155 -15.25 23.57 8.97
N ASP A 156 -15.45 24.84 8.68
CA ASP A 156 -14.67 25.97 9.25
C ASP A 156 -14.63 26.00 10.77
N LYS A 157 -15.66 25.50 11.45
CA LYS A 157 -15.70 25.47 12.93
C LYS A 157 -14.53 24.64 13.52
N ILE A 158 -14.15 23.54 12.87
CA ILE A 158 -13.05 22.71 13.31
C ILE A 158 -11.72 23.41 13.05
N TYR A 159 -11.54 23.99 11.85
CA TYR A 159 -10.32 24.74 11.53
C TYR A 159 -10.14 25.93 12.47
N ASP A 160 -11.19 26.71 12.69
CA ASP A 160 -11.16 27.84 13.62
C ASP A 160 -10.79 27.42 15.05
N SER A 161 -11.23 26.26 15.48
CA SER A 161 -10.99 25.79 16.85
C SER A 161 -9.63 25.14 17.05
N PHE A 162 -9.07 24.46 16.02
CA PHE A 162 -7.95 23.53 16.21
C PHE A 162 -6.77 23.72 15.26
N ALA A 163 -6.91 24.46 14.13
CA ALA A 163 -5.80 24.73 13.22
C ALA A 163 -4.81 25.73 13.83
N CYS A 164 -3.54 25.62 13.46
CA CYS A 164 -2.47 26.46 13.97
C CYS A 164 -2.42 27.80 13.23
N ASN A 165 -2.19 28.88 13.97
CA ASN A 165 -2.09 30.22 13.44
C ASN A 165 -1.21 31.06 14.39
N ALA A 166 -0.34 31.92 13.85
CA ALA A 166 0.62 32.65 14.62
C ALA A 166 -0.02 33.62 15.63
N TYR A 167 -1.11 34.31 15.25
CA TYR A 167 -1.83 35.20 16.14
C TYR A 167 -2.43 34.49 17.34
N ARG A 168 -3.16 33.38 17.09
CA ARG A 168 -3.83 32.59 18.15
C ARG A 168 -2.84 32.00 19.14
N VAL A 169 -1.71 31.46 18.66
CA VAL A 169 -0.69 30.87 19.52
C VAL A 169 0.04 31.95 20.35
N LYS A 170 0.47 33.06 19.72
CA LYS A 170 1.31 34.04 20.39
C LYS A 170 0.53 35.10 21.20
N LYS A 171 -0.66 35.50 20.75
CA LYS A 171 -1.47 36.56 21.38
C LYS A 171 -2.55 36.00 22.28
N LEU A 172 -3.21 34.90 21.86
CA LEU A 172 -4.28 34.28 22.64
C LEU A 172 -3.80 33.11 23.52
N HIS A 173 -2.50 32.73 23.40
CA HIS A 173 -1.88 31.64 24.16
C HIS A 173 -2.54 30.27 23.96
N GLU A 174 -3.11 30.02 22.77
CA GLU A 174 -3.79 28.77 22.40
C GLU A 174 -2.75 27.72 21.96
N TYR A 175 -1.82 27.36 22.86
CA TYR A 175 -0.68 26.46 22.56
C TYR A 175 -1.09 25.04 22.16
N TYR A 176 -2.27 24.58 22.52
CA TYR A 176 -2.80 23.26 22.12
C TYR A 176 -2.86 23.11 20.58
N ARG A 177 -2.97 24.21 19.84
CA ARG A 177 -2.98 24.21 18.37
C ARG A 177 -1.68 23.73 17.75
N LEU A 178 -0.57 23.84 18.45
CA LEU A 178 0.72 23.29 18.01
C LEU A 178 0.64 21.76 17.87
N PHE A 179 -0.22 21.12 18.64
CA PHE A 179 -0.47 19.69 18.58
C PHE A 179 -1.65 19.33 17.70
N THR A 180 -2.82 19.98 17.89
CA THR A 180 -4.06 19.59 17.23
C THR A 180 -4.05 19.81 15.73
N SER A 181 -3.36 20.84 15.24
CA SER A 181 -3.22 21.12 13.81
C SER A 181 -2.58 20.01 13.02
N ASN A 182 -1.77 19.17 13.66
CA ASN A 182 -1.09 18.04 13.01
C ASN A 182 -2.03 16.87 12.66
N TYR A 183 -3.30 16.94 13.06
CA TYR A 183 -4.32 15.93 12.76
C TYR A 183 -5.41 16.42 11.81
N LEU A 184 -5.38 17.70 11.40
CA LEU A 184 -6.35 18.30 10.50
C LEU A 184 -5.83 18.29 9.05
N HIS A 185 -6.74 18.28 8.07
CA HIS A 185 -6.37 18.27 6.66
C HIS A 185 -7.34 19.14 5.84
N PHE A 186 -6.79 19.95 4.93
CA PHE A 186 -7.57 20.77 4.00
C PHE A 186 -7.99 19.93 2.79
N GLY A 187 -9.10 19.18 2.92
CA GLY A 187 -9.71 18.41 1.85
C GLY A 187 -9.03 17.04 1.56
N TRP A 188 -9.66 16.33 0.64
CA TRP A 188 -9.36 14.91 0.33
C TRP A 188 -7.95 14.68 -0.21
N ASP A 189 -7.51 15.49 -1.16
CA ASP A 189 -6.17 15.30 -1.77
C ASP A 189 -5.05 15.46 -0.73
N HIS A 190 -5.19 16.45 0.16
CA HIS A 190 -4.23 16.68 1.23
C HIS A 190 -4.21 15.52 2.23
N PHE A 191 -5.39 15.02 2.62
CA PHE A 191 -5.50 13.87 3.52
C PHE A 191 -4.89 12.61 2.91
N PHE A 192 -5.30 12.23 1.68
CA PHE A 192 -4.81 11.00 1.05
C PHE A 192 -3.30 11.04 0.80
N ASN A 193 -2.76 12.16 0.32
CA ASN A 193 -1.32 12.30 0.10
C ASN A 193 -0.52 12.14 1.41
N ASN A 194 -0.97 12.80 2.49
CA ASN A 194 -0.34 12.64 3.78
C ASN A 194 -0.43 11.20 4.30
N MET A 195 -1.60 10.59 4.25
CA MET A 195 -1.81 9.24 4.79
C MET A 195 -1.08 8.17 3.99
N ALA A 196 -0.95 8.31 2.67
CA ALA A 196 -0.16 7.38 1.86
C ALA A 196 1.32 7.38 2.28
N VAL A 197 1.93 8.58 2.36
CA VAL A 197 3.33 8.72 2.81
C VAL A 197 3.48 8.28 4.26
N PHE A 198 2.56 8.68 5.14
CA PHE A 198 2.57 8.32 6.56
C PHE A 198 2.54 6.81 6.78
N LEU A 199 1.65 6.08 6.11
CA LEU A 199 1.54 4.62 6.27
C LEU A 199 2.82 3.90 5.84
N ILE A 200 3.44 4.32 4.74
CA ILE A 200 4.68 3.71 4.24
C ILE A 200 5.86 3.99 5.19
N LEU A 201 6.09 5.26 5.52
CA LEU A 201 7.22 5.65 6.39
C LEU A 201 6.99 5.24 7.83
N GLY A 202 5.77 5.45 8.32
CA GLY A 202 5.40 5.19 9.71
C GLY A 202 5.51 3.72 10.07
N SER A 203 4.94 2.83 9.26
CA SER A 203 5.04 1.39 9.50
C SER A 203 6.48 0.89 9.44
N SER A 204 7.27 1.42 8.51
CA SER A 204 8.69 1.06 8.38
C SER A 204 9.51 1.51 9.58
N LEU A 205 9.30 2.75 10.05
CA LEU A 205 10.01 3.30 11.22
C LEU A 205 9.55 2.66 12.53
N GLU A 206 8.25 2.49 12.75
CA GLU A 206 7.72 1.87 13.96
C GLU A 206 8.34 0.48 14.18
N LYS A 207 8.50 -0.31 13.12
CA LYS A 207 9.13 -1.62 13.17
C LYS A 207 10.61 -1.56 13.60
N VAL A 208 11.31 -0.49 13.26
CA VAL A 208 12.75 -0.33 13.55
C VAL A 208 13.00 0.25 14.94
N ILE A 209 12.28 1.32 15.31
CA ILE A 209 12.53 2.04 16.55
C ILE A 209 11.56 1.70 17.69
N GLY A 210 10.50 0.95 17.39
CA GLY A 210 9.43 0.57 18.33
C GLY A 210 8.38 1.66 18.53
N SER A 211 7.17 1.24 18.91
CA SER A 211 5.97 2.09 18.96
C SER A 211 6.12 3.33 19.86
N VAL A 212 6.77 3.20 21.03
CA VAL A 212 6.88 4.32 21.99
C VAL A 212 7.77 5.43 21.44
N ARG A 213 8.96 5.08 20.94
CA ARG A 213 9.88 6.05 20.33
C ARG A 213 9.29 6.68 19.09
N TYR A 214 8.57 5.87 18.30
CA TYR A 214 7.88 6.32 17.10
C TYR A 214 6.79 7.37 17.40
N VAL A 215 5.96 7.17 18.45
CA VAL A 215 4.95 8.16 18.87
C VAL A 215 5.61 9.45 19.35
N ILE A 216 6.67 9.35 20.14
CA ILE A 216 7.44 10.52 20.62
C ILE A 216 8.04 11.29 19.44
N LEU A 217 8.64 10.58 18.49
CA LEU A 217 9.20 11.15 17.26
C LEU A 217 8.14 11.89 16.44
N TYR A 218 7.04 11.21 16.10
CA TYR A 218 5.96 11.79 15.31
C TYR A 218 5.36 13.04 15.96
N THR A 219 4.99 12.91 17.22
CA THR A 219 4.37 14.01 17.98
C THR A 219 5.35 15.17 18.21
N GLY A 220 6.57 14.87 18.61
CA GLY A 220 7.60 15.86 18.88
C GLY A 220 8.00 16.64 17.63
N ALA A 221 8.19 15.94 16.52
CA ALA A 221 8.52 16.58 15.25
C ALA A 221 7.35 17.43 14.71
N GLY A 222 6.11 16.96 14.83
CA GLY A 222 4.92 17.73 14.47
C GLY A 222 4.79 19.03 15.26
N ILE A 223 4.95 18.95 16.57
CA ILE A 223 4.93 20.15 17.45
C ILE A 223 6.07 21.09 17.10
N ALA A 224 7.29 20.59 16.90
CA ALA A 224 8.45 21.39 16.51
C ALA A 224 8.24 22.08 15.16
N GLY A 225 7.68 21.37 14.18
CA GLY A 225 7.27 21.93 12.90
C GLY A 225 6.30 23.08 13.07
N SER A 226 5.24 22.90 13.88
CA SER A 226 4.26 23.94 14.16
C SER A 226 4.89 25.15 14.87
N ILE A 227 5.85 24.96 15.79
CA ILE A 227 6.57 26.05 16.47
C ILE A 227 7.37 26.87 15.44
N ILE A 228 8.13 26.18 14.56
CA ILE A 228 8.93 26.87 13.54
C ILE A 228 8.03 27.61 12.54
N SER A 229 6.91 27.03 12.14
CA SER A 229 5.90 27.68 11.31
C SER A 229 5.38 28.97 11.95
N VAL A 230 4.92 28.90 13.20
CA VAL A 230 4.43 30.07 13.97
C VAL A 230 5.52 31.15 14.10
N ALA A 231 6.77 30.75 14.36
CA ALA A 231 7.88 31.69 14.46
C ALA A 231 8.12 32.37 13.10
N TYR A 232 8.20 31.62 12.03
CA TYR A 232 8.46 32.13 10.68
C TYR A 232 7.37 33.10 10.22
N TYR A 233 6.11 32.68 10.23
CA TYR A 233 5.01 33.54 9.77
C TYR A 233 4.81 34.78 10.65
N SER A 234 5.10 34.65 11.94
CA SER A 234 5.12 35.80 12.82
C SER A 234 6.23 36.81 12.47
N MET A 235 7.42 36.35 12.05
CA MET A 235 8.55 37.21 11.66
C MET A 235 8.26 38.01 10.37
N ILE A 236 7.61 37.34 9.41
CA ILE A 236 7.26 38.00 8.12
C ILE A 236 5.91 38.71 8.16
N GLY A 237 5.25 38.79 9.32
CA GLY A 237 3.99 39.50 9.50
C GLY A 237 2.79 38.88 8.76
N GLN A 238 2.84 37.60 8.46
CA GLN A 238 1.75 36.87 7.81
C GLN A 238 0.97 36.03 8.83
N ASP A 239 -0.34 36.01 8.70
CA ASP A 239 -1.24 35.22 9.53
C ASP A 239 -1.81 34.05 8.73
N VAL A 240 -1.01 33.03 8.58
CA VAL A 240 -1.35 31.82 7.80
C VAL A 240 -1.99 30.79 8.72
N LEU A 241 -3.09 30.20 8.25
CA LEU A 241 -3.73 29.06 8.89
C LEU A 241 -3.02 27.78 8.44
N SER A 242 -2.40 27.07 9.38
CA SER A 242 -1.65 25.84 9.12
C SER A 242 -2.34 24.63 9.73
N ALA A 243 -2.50 23.58 8.92
CA ALA A 243 -3.06 22.30 9.33
C ALA A 243 -2.53 21.18 8.42
N GLY A 244 -2.17 20.06 9.01
CA GLY A 244 -1.67 18.88 8.28
C GLY A 244 -0.70 18.02 9.09
N ALA A 245 -0.76 16.72 8.86
CA ALA A 245 0.20 15.77 9.41
C ALA A 245 1.62 15.93 8.83
N SER A 246 1.77 16.75 7.79
CA SER A 246 2.98 16.83 6.97
C SER A 246 4.23 17.23 7.75
N GLY A 247 4.13 18.16 8.73
CA GLY A 247 5.23 18.53 9.60
C GLY A 247 5.78 17.31 10.38
N ALA A 248 4.90 16.49 10.95
CA ALA A 248 5.27 15.25 11.62
C ALA A 248 5.83 14.21 10.64
N ILE A 249 5.25 14.07 9.45
CA ILE A 249 5.72 13.16 8.39
C ILE A 249 7.13 13.55 7.94
N PHE A 250 7.42 14.84 7.77
CA PHE A 250 8.77 15.31 7.50
C PHE A 250 9.72 15.03 8.67
N GLY A 251 9.21 14.95 9.89
CA GLY A 251 9.97 14.43 11.02
C GLY A 251 10.36 12.96 10.85
N LEU A 252 9.48 12.11 10.33
CA LEU A 252 9.84 10.72 10.00
C LEU A 252 10.91 10.66 8.90
N VAL A 253 10.86 11.58 7.92
CA VAL A 253 11.91 11.74 6.90
C VAL A 253 13.24 12.11 7.52
N GLY A 254 13.25 13.06 8.48
CA GLY A 254 14.45 13.47 9.22
C GLY A 254 15.07 12.30 10.01
N ALA A 255 14.24 11.52 10.70
CA ALA A 255 14.68 10.32 11.42
C ALA A 255 15.26 9.25 10.50
N LEU A 256 14.66 9.04 9.32
CA LEU A 256 15.21 8.15 8.29
C LEU A 256 16.58 8.64 7.82
N ALA A 257 16.74 9.93 7.57
CA ALA A 257 18.04 10.50 7.20
C ALA A 257 19.10 10.25 8.27
N ALA A 258 18.76 10.41 9.56
CA ALA A 258 19.66 10.08 10.67
C ALA A 258 20.01 8.58 10.68
N ILE A 259 19.04 7.69 10.50
CA ILE A 259 19.28 6.24 10.41
C ILE A 259 20.23 5.91 9.23
N PHE A 260 20.01 6.52 8.07
CA PHE A 260 20.87 6.29 6.90
C PHE A 260 22.31 6.76 7.12
N LEU A 261 22.50 7.83 7.86
CA LEU A 261 23.84 8.38 8.13
C LEU A 261 24.55 7.63 9.24
N PHE A 262 23.85 7.28 10.33
CA PHE A 262 24.48 6.83 11.57
C PHE A 262 24.27 5.36 11.91
N CYS A 263 23.24 4.68 11.32
CA CYS A 263 22.83 3.34 11.70
C CYS A 263 22.94 2.34 10.53
N LYS A 264 24.17 1.89 10.20
CA LYS A 264 24.45 1.02 9.04
C LYS A 264 23.60 -0.27 9.00
N GLU A 265 23.36 -0.89 10.17
CA GLU A 265 22.59 -2.15 10.26
C GLU A 265 21.10 -1.94 9.94
N GLN A 266 20.51 -0.86 10.43
CA GLN A 266 19.10 -0.55 10.19
C GLN A 266 18.87 -0.04 8.77
N ARG A 267 19.84 0.64 8.15
CA ARG A 267 19.77 1.15 6.79
C ARG A 267 19.40 0.06 5.76
N GLN A 268 19.90 -1.15 5.95
CA GLN A 268 19.64 -2.28 5.03
C GLN A 268 18.16 -2.76 5.04
N ARG A 269 17.39 -2.33 6.03
CA ARG A 269 15.96 -2.67 6.16
C ARG A 269 15.03 -1.77 5.35
N PHE A 270 15.58 -0.73 4.73
CA PHE A 270 14.81 0.26 3.98
C PHE A 270 15.20 0.23 2.51
N ASP A 271 14.19 0.33 1.63
CA ASP A 271 14.41 0.67 0.23
C ASP A 271 14.73 2.17 0.12
N GLY A 272 16.02 2.49 0.16
CA GLY A 272 16.48 3.89 0.13
C GLY A 272 16.09 4.62 -1.16
N PHE A 273 16.03 3.93 -2.30
CA PHE A 273 15.68 4.56 -3.57
C PHE A 273 14.17 4.85 -3.67
N GLY A 274 13.32 3.89 -3.30
CA GLY A 274 11.88 4.10 -3.26
C GLY A 274 11.47 5.20 -2.28
N ILE A 275 12.08 5.23 -1.09
CA ILE A 275 11.87 6.30 -0.10
C ILE A 275 12.32 7.65 -0.65
N PHE A 276 13.48 7.72 -1.30
CA PHE A 276 13.97 8.96 -1.93
C PHE A 276 12.99 9.49 -2.99
N LEU A 277 12.52 8.64 -3.90
CA LEU A 277 11.55 9.04 -4.92
C LEU A 277 10.24 9.55 -4.33
N MET A 278 9.75 8.89 -3.28
CA MET A 278 8.53 9.28 -2.59
C MET A 278 8.68 10.66 -1.91
N ILE A 279 9.81 10.89 -1.23
CA ILE A 279 10.14 12.18 -0.59
C ILE A 279 10.27 13.27 -1.65
N ALA A 280 11.02 13.01 -2.71
CA ALA A 280 11.23 13.97 -3.81
C ALA A 280 9.90 14.34 -4.49
N GLY A 281 9.03 13.36 -4.74
CA GLY A 281 7.69 13.58 -5.30
C GLY A 281 6.80 14.42 -4.37
N SER A 282 6.82 14.11 -3.06
CA SER A 282 6.05 14.83 -2.04
C SER A 282 6.51 16.29 -1.90
N LEU A 283 7.82 16.54 -1.90
CA LEU A 283 8.41 17.89 -1.88
C LEU A 283 8.04 18.65 -3.15
N TYR A 284 8.21 18.03 -4.32
CA TYR A 284 7.88 18.64 -5.60
C TYR A 284 6.42 19.08 -5.64
N HIS A 285 5.49 18.21 -5.24
CA HIS A 285 4.07 18.52 -5.17
C HIS A 285 3.80 19.67 -4.17
N GLY A 286 4.44 19.65 -2.99
CA GLY A 286 4.32 20.68 -1.98
C GLY A 286 4.82 22.07 -2.44
N PHE A 287 5.90 22.12 -3.22
CA PHE A 287 6.39 23.38 -3.81
C PHE A 287 5.47 23.92 -4.92
N GLN A 288 4.83 23.03 -5.68
CA GLN A 288 3.92 23.42 -6.77
C GLN A 288 2.60 24.00 -6.23
N SER A 289 2.10 23.52 -5.10
CA SER A 289 0.75 23.87 -4.61
C SER A 289 0.63 25.31 -4.08
N GLY A 290 1.73 25.99 -3.75
CA GLY A 290 1.74 27.35 -3.22
C GLY A 290 1.04 27.51 -1.85
N THR A 291 0.37 26.47 -1.37
CA THR A 291 -0.41 26.44 -0.11
C THR A 291 0.29 25.65 0.99
N THR A 292 1.52 25.18 0.72
CA THR A 292 2.27 24.30 1.62
C THR A 292 3.04 25.09 2.67
N ASP A 293 2.93 24.68 3.93
CA ASP A 293 3.71 25.23 5.04
C ASP A 293 5.13 24.67 5.09
N ASN A 294 6.00 25.22 4.24
CA ASN A 294 7.40 24.81 4.15
C ASN A 294 8.19 25.02 5.45
N ALA A 295 7.81 26.00 6.28
CA ALA A 295 8.45 26.23 7.56
C ALA A 295 8.16 25.06 8.53
N ALA A 296 6.93 24.57 8.56
CA ALA A 296 6.56 23.37 9.33
C ALA A 296 7.32 22.12 8.84
N HIS A 297 7.46 21.96 7.52
CA HIS A 297 8.19 20.81 6.93
C HIS A 297 9.66 20.80 7.33
N ILE A 298 10.34 21.94 7.19
CA ILE A 298 11.76 22.09 7.56
C ILE A 298 11.93 21.87 9.07
N GLY A 299 11.08 22.52 9.87
CA GLY A 299 11.12 22.38 11.33
C GLY A 299 10.92 20.95 11.80
N GLY A 300 9.92 20.27 11.24
CA GLY A 300 9.65 18.86 11.51
C GLY A 300 10.81 17.96 11.11
N CYS A 301 11.36 18.15 9.90
CA CYS A 301 12.51 17.38 9.42
C CYS A 301 13.74 17.51 10.31
N ILE A 302 14.11 18.74 10.71
CA ILE A 302 15.23 18.99 11.62
C ILE A 302 14.98 18.32 12.98
N ALA A 303 13.78 18.49 13.53
CA ALA A 303 13.45 17.89 14.81
C ALA A 303 13.51 16.35 14.76
N GLY A 304 12.97 15.75 13.69
CA GLY A 304 13.03 14.30 13.53
C GLY A 304 14.42 13.74 13.28
N PHE A 305 15.32 14.53 12.71
CA PHE A 305 16.74 14.17 12.57
C PHE A 305 17.49 14.17 13.91
N ILE A 306 17.08 15.02 14.84
CA ILE A 306 17.73 15.17 16.16
C ILE A 306 17.18 14.18 17.20
N LEU A 307 15.86 13.88 17.15
CA LEU A 307 15.16 12.98 18.08
C LEU A 307 15.49 11.51 17.83
#